data_c7ee29e186613604b9f3905ead6901b3
#
_entry.id   c7ee29e186613604b9f3905ead6901b3
#
_cell.length_a   1.000
_cell.length_b   1.000
_cell.length_c   1.000
_cell.angle_alpha   90.00
_cell.angle_beta   90.00
_cell.angle_gamma   90.00
#
_symmetry.space_group_name_H-M   'P 1'
#
loop_
_entity.id
_entity.type
_entity.pdbx_description
1 polymer ?
#
loop_
_entity_poly.entity_id
_entity_poly.type
_entity_poly.pdbx_seq_one_letter_code
_entity_poly.pdbx_strand_id
1 'polypeptide(L)'
;PPLAITSQHWEKILDNLPMNQAERLERLQQFKISEDQVKQLLSRELDDHFVAHNQGLPAKAWATMLLENNGEVGLMALVLAAKEEGHVTREGMTNLIEEFAGMNPSMDEIALKADELGIKPADTGDLLSIVEKVVESRLDFVKERGMGALGPLMGLVMKECGGAADGKQVSALLREVIMRHS
;
A
#
# COMPACT_ATOMS: atom_id res chain seq x y z
N PRO A 1 31.11 -10.68 47.98
CA PRO A 1 30.02 -9.94 48.58
C PRO A 1 28.81 -10.03 47.65
N PRO A 2 27.59 -10.30 48.17
CA PRO A 2 26.40 -10.31 47.34
C PRO A 2 26.20 -8.92 46.75
N LEU A 3 25.94 -8.87 45.43
CA LEU A 3 25.56 -7.67 44.70
C LEU A 3 24.23 -7.17 45.30
N ALA A 4 24.27 -6.16 46.13
CA ALA A 4 23.07 -5.51 46.65
C ALA A 4 22.50 -4.65 45.52
N ILE A 5 21.39 -5.09 44.90
CA ILE A 5 20.61 -4.29 43.95
C ILE A 5 19.94 -3.22 44.80
N THR A 6 20.34 -1.96 44.60
CA THR A 6 19.71 -0.81 45.28
C THR A 6 18.31 -0.56 44.64
N SER A 7 17.40 0.04 45.42
CA SER A 7 16.06 0.39 44.90
C SER A 7 16.11 1.20 43.60
N GLN A 8 17.07 2.10 43.47
CA GLN A 8 17.28 2.87 42.22
C GLN A 8 17.72 2.02 41.03
N HIS A 9 18.50 0.96 41.25
CA HIS A 9 18.84 0.00 40.20
C HIS A 9 17.65 -0.85 39.80
N TRP A 10 16.83 -1.20 40.78
CA TRP A 10 15.59 -1.97 40.53
C TRP A 10 14.57 -1.16 39.74
N GLU A 11 14.33 0.12 40.06
CA GLU A 11 13.48 1.03 39.30
C GLU A 11 13.95 1.16 37.86
N LYS A 12 15.25 1.38 37.62
CA LYS A 12 15.82 1.41 36.25
C LYS A 12 15.66 0.12 35.46
N ILE A 13 15.69 -1.04 36.13
CA ILE A 13 15.46 -2.33 35.49
C ILE A 13 13.99 -2.43 35.11
N LEU A 14 13.06 -2.05 35.99
CA LEU A 14 11.63 -2.07 35.72
C LEU A 14 11.22 -1.14 34.57
N ASP A 15 11.80 0.05 34.52
CA ASP A 15 11.55 1.05 33.47
C ASP A 15 12.09 0.60 32.09
N ASN A 16 13.08 -0.28 32.08
CA ASN A 16 13.70 -0.80 30.85
C ASN A 16 13.28 -2.24 30.52
N LEU A 17 12.30 -2.81 31.22
CA LEU A 17 11.78 -4.13 30.85
C LEU A 17 11.11 -4.07 29.48
N PRO A 18 11.42 -5.00 28.58
CA PRO A 18 10.70 -5.11 27.32
C PRO A 18 9.22 -5.41 27.60
N MET A 19 8.35 -4.85 26.77
CA MET A 19 6.91 -5.13 26.86
C MET A 19 6.65 -6.63 26.86
N ASN A 20 5.79 -7.08 27.76
CA ASN A 20 5.36 -8.46 27.74
C ASN A 20 4.40 -8.73 26.56
N GLN A 21 4.13 -9.99 26.28
CA GLN A 21 3.33 -10.39 25.13
C GLN A 21 1.89 -9.83 25.17
N ALA A 22 1.30 -9.69 26.36
CA ALA A 22 -0.05 -9.14 26.51
C ALA A 22 -0.08 -7.65 26.18
N GLU A 23 0.90 -6.89 26.64
CA GLU A 23 1.05 -5.46 26.34
C GLU A 23 1.31 -5.20 24.85
N ARG A 24 2.14 -6.02 24.22
CA ARG A 24 2.40 -5.97 22.77
C ARG A 24 1.12 -6.25 21.97
N LEU A 25 0.31 -7.22 22.39
CA LEU A 25 -0.97 -7.55 21.78
C LEU A 25 -1.95 -6.39 21.91
N GLU A 26 -2.13 -5.83 23.11
CA GLU A 26 -3.01 -4.71 23.38
C GLU A 26 -2.64 -3.48 22.54
N ARG A 27 -1.35 -3.19 22.41
CA ARG A 27 -0.83 -2.11 21.57
C ARG A 27 -1.24 -2.26 20.11
N LEU A 28 -1.22 -3.49 19.54
CA LEU A 28 -1.61 -3.74 18.16
C LEU A 28 -3.14 -3.70 17.93
N GLN A 29 -3.94 -4.06 18.93
CA GLN A 29 -5.40 -4.05 18.81
C GLN A 29 -5.99 -2.67 18.51
N GLN A 30 -5.30 -1.60 18.87
CA GLN A 30 -5.71 -0.22 18.58
C GLN A 30 -5.81 0.09 17.08
N PHE A 31 -5.06 -0.61 16.24
CA PHE A 31 -4.93 -0.31 14.81
C PHE A 31 -5.98 -0.97 13.91
N LYS A 32 -6.91 -1.74 14.47
CA LYS A 32 -7.99 -2.41 13.72
C LYS A 32 -7.50 -3.25 12.53
N ILE A 33 -6.33 -3.87 12.65
CA ILE A 33 -5.82 -4.88 11.72
C ILE A 33 -6.43 -6.25 12.04
N SER A 34 -6.29 -7.22 11.13
CA SER A 34 -6.85 -8.57 11.35
C SER A 34 -6.10 -9.34 12.44
N GLU A 35 -6.80 -10.28 13.10
CA GLU A 35 -6.17 -11.13 14.12
C GLU A 35 -4.97 -11.91 13.57
N ASP A 36 -5.04 -12.35 12.31
CA ASP A 36 -3.95 -13.05 11.66
C ASP A 36 -2.73 -12.14 11.44
N GLN A 37 -2.96 -10.89 11.04
CA GLN A 37 -1.88 -9.90 10.93
C GLN A 37 -1.26 -9.63 12.31
N VAL A 38 -2.07 -9.48 13.35
CA VAL A 38 -1.55 -9.30 14.73
C VAL A 38 -0.67 -10.48 15.14
N LYS A 39 -1.14 -11.71 14.95
CA LYS A 39 -0.37 -12.93 15.27
C LYS A 39 0.95 -12.99 14.50
N GLN A 40 0.92 -12.68 13.22
CA GLN A 40 2.11 -12.70 12.37
C GLN A 40 3.12 -11.61 12.75
N LEU A 41 2.67 -10.38 13.03
CA LEU A 41 3.54 -9.29 13.49
C LEU A 41 4.23 -9.65 14.81
N LEU A 42 3.48 -10.20 15.78
CA LEU A 42 4.05 -10.64 17.06
C LEU A 42 5.04 -11.81 16.89
N SER A 43 4.69 -12.82 16.08
CA SER A 43 5.52 -14.00 15.88
C SER A 43 6.83 -13.70 15.15
N ARG A 44 6.87 -12.66 14.33
CA ARG A 44 8.05 -12.20 13.59
C ARG A 44 8.77 -11.03 14.26
N GLU A 45 8.32 -10.61 15.45
CA GLU A 45 8.88 -9.48 16.20
C GLU A 45 8.87 -8.16 15.41
N LEU A 46 7.85 -7.97 14.54
CA LEU A 46 7.67 -6.79 13.69
C LEU A 46 6.75 -5.73 14.29
N ASP A 47 6.15 -5.98 15.44
CA ASP A 47 5.20 -5.08 16.09
C ASP A 47 5.80 -3.72 16.48
N ASP A 48 7.06 -3.68 16.91
CA ASP A 48 7.75 -2.41 17.18
C ASP A 48 7.96 -1.60 15.90
N HIS A 49 8.40 -2.23 14.84
CA HIS A 49 8.53 -1.61 13.53
C HIS A 49 7.19 -1.13 12.98
N PHE A 50 6.14 -1.94 13.16
CA PHE A 50 4.79 -1.58 12.76
C PHE A 50 4.31 -0.30 13.45
N VAL A 51 4.42 -0.23 14.77
CA VAL A 51 3.98 0.93 15.56
C VAL A 51 4.80 2.17 15.28
N ALA A 52 6.14 2.03 15.19
CA ALA A 52 7.05 3.15 14.96
C ALA A 52 6.79 3.87 13.63
N HIS A 53 6.40 3.14 12.58
CA HIS A 53 6.25 3.68 11.22
C HIS A 53 4.79 3.81 10.75
N ASN A 54 3.80 3.50 11.59
CA ASN A 54 2.38 3.57 11.20
C ASN A 54 1.81 5.01 11.17
N GLN A 55 2.63 6.04 11.31
CA GLN A 55 2.18 7.43 11.35
C GLN A 55 1.58 7.85 10.00
N GLY A 56 0.23 8.00 9.98
CA GLY A 56 -0.49 8.41 8.77
C GLY A 56 -0.71 7.32 7.70
N LEU A 57 -0.15 6.13 7.88
CA LEU A 57 -0.32 5.02 6.94
C LEU A 57 -1.60 4.23 7.21
N PRO A 58 -2.24 3.66 6.17
CA PRO A 58 -3.34 2.73 6.36
C PRO A 58 -2.86 1.44 7.06
N ALA A 59 -3.25 1.23 8.31
CA ALA A 59 -2.71 0.17 9.17
C ALA A 59 -2.74 -1.22 8.54
N LYS A 60 -3.84 -1.60 7.84
CA LYS A 60 -3.93 -2.89 7.15
C LYS A 60 -2.94 -3.04 6.00
N ALA A 61 -2.75 -1.99 5.21
CA ALA A 61 -1.81 -1.98 4.10
C ALA A 61 -0.36 -2.02 4.61
N TRP A 62 -0.09 -1.27 5.69
CA TRP A 62 1.22 -1.28 6.34
C TRP A 62 1.57 -2.65 6.95
N ALA A 63 0.63 -3.30 7.65
CA ALA A 63 0.81 -4.64 8.14
C ALA A 63 1.13 -5.64 7.00
N THR A 64 0.36 -5.57 5.90
CA THR A 64 0.60 -6.41 4.72
C THR A 64 1.98 -6.16 4.12
N MET A 65 2.37 -4.89 3.97
CA MET A 65 3.68 -4.50 3.45
C MET A 65 4.82 -5.12 4.26
N LEU A 66 4.78 -4.99 5.60
CA LEU A 66 5.79 -5.57 6.50
C LEU A 66 5.83 -7.10 6.48
N LEU A 67 4.68 -7.75 6.26
CA LEU A 67 4.58 -9.21 6.29
C LEU A 67 4.96 -9.87 4.96
N GLU A 68 4.74 -9.20 3.84
CA GLU A 68 4.94 -9.76 2.50
C GLU A 68 6.27 -9.35 1.86
N ASN A 69 6.91 -8.28 2.33
CA ASN A 69 8.15 -7.78 1.75
C ASN A 69 9.32 -7.89 2.74
N ASN A 70 10.50 -8.12 2.18
CA ASN A 70 11.77 -8.10 2.89
C ASN A 70 12.56 -6.87 2.43
N GLY A 71 12.44 -5.78 3.15
CA GLY A 71 13.12 -4.54 2.83
C GLY A 71 13.41 -3.72 4.07
N GLU A 72 14.10 -2.61 3.90
CA GLU A 72 14.32 -1.67 4.97
C GLU A 72 12.99 -1.02 5.37
N VAL A 73 12.66 -1.08 6.66
CA VAL A 73 11.33 -0.69 7.18
C VAL A 73 11.00 0.77 6.85
N GLY A 74 11.98 1.67 6.98
CA GLY A 74 11.82 3.08 6.64
C GLY A 74 11.50 3.31 5.16
N LEU A 75 12.19 2.60 4.26
CA LEU A 75 11.95 2.66 2.83
C LEU A 75 10.56 2.11 2.48
N MET A 76 10.16 0.98 3.05
CA MET A 76 8.83 0.41 2.84
C MET A 76 7.71 1.35 3.29
N ALA A 77 7.89 2.03 4.43
CA ALA A 77 6.93 3.02 4.91
C ALA A 77 6.82 4.21 3.95
N LEU A 78 7.96 4.70 3.45
CA LEU A 78 8.02 5.82 2.51
C LEU A 78 7.39 5.47 1.14
N VAL A 79 7.66 4.27 0.62
CA VAL A 79 7.06 3.79 -0.64
C VAL A 79 5.55 3.61 -0.49
N LEU A 80 5.08 3.12 0.67
CA LEU A 80 3.64 3.02 0.94
C LEU A 80 2.99 4.41 1.06
N ALA A 81 3.66 5.37 1.69
CA ALA A 81 3.19 6.76 1.74
C ALA A 81 3.09 7.36 0.32
N ALA A 82 4.11 7.17 -0.51
CA ALA A 82 4.10 7.61 -1.91
C ALA A 82 2.93 7.00 -2.71
N LYS A 83 2.59 5.75 -2.45
CA LYS A 83 1.42 5.09 -3.05
C LYS A 83 0.11 5.71 -2.57
N GLU A 84 -0.03 6.02 -1.27
CA GLU A 84 -1.25 6.67 -0.75
C GLU A 84 -1.41 8.12 -1.26
N GLU A 85 -0.30 8.81 -1.54
CA GLU A 85 -0.29 10.14 -2.17
C GLU A 85 -0.51 10.09 -3.69
N GLY A 86 -0.58 8.90 -4.28
CA GLY A 86 -0.84 8.71 -5.71
C GLY A 86 0.39 8.89 -6.61
N HIS A 87 1.59 8.79 -6.06
CA HIS A 87 2.84 8.86 -6.83
C HIS A 87 3.26 7.51 -7.41
N VAL A 88 2.75 6.41 -6.86
CA VAL A 88 3.16 5.04 -7.21
C VAL A 88 1.94 4.13 -7.30
N THR A 89 1.94 3.21 -8.29
CA THR A 89 0.95 2.13 -8.35
C THR A 89 1.27 1.04 -7.33
N ARG A 90 0.26 0.22 -6.96
CA ARG A 90 0.47 -0.90 -6.06
C ARG A 90 1.52 -1.89 -6.59
N GLU A 91 1.46 -2.16 -7.88
CA GLU A 91 2.36 -3.08 -8.57
C GLU A 91 3.80 -2.54 -8.63
N GLY A 92 3.96 -1.22 -8.66
CA GLY A 92 5.27 -0.55 -8.71
C GLY A 92 6.00 -0.50 -7.38
N MET A 93 5.33 -0.72 -6.24
CA MET A 93 5.96 -0.59 -4.92
C MET A 93 7.16 -1.52 -4.74
N THR A 94 7.04 -2.79 -5.15
CA THR A 94 8.13 -3.77 -5.01
C THR A 94 9.36 -3.36 -5.81
N ASN A 95 9.16 -2.87 -7.03
CA ASN A 95 10.25 -2.40 -7.89
C ASN A 95 11.01 -1.23 -7.25
N LEU A 96 10.30 -0.30 -6.60
CA LEU A 96 10.93 0.83 -5.92
C LEU A 96 11.68 0.41 -4.65
N ILE A 97 11.16 -0.54 -3.89
CA ILE A 97 11.86 -1.09 -2.73
C ILE A 97 13.17 -1.76 -3.15
N GLU A 98 13.18 -2.48 -4.27
CA GLU A 98 14.39 -3.12 -4.81
C GLU A 98 15.37 -2.08 -5.36
N GLU A 99 14.88 -1.08 -6.10
CA GLU A 99 15.71 -0.04 -6.73
C GLU A 99 16.44 0.83 -5.68
N PHE A 100 15.75 1.17 -4.60
CA PHE A 100 16.31 1.99 -3.52
C PHE A 100 16.88 1.19 -2.34
N ALA A 101 17.08 -0.14 -2.50
CA ALA A 101 17.63 -0.98 -1.45
C ALA A 101 19.00 -0.47 -0.98
N GLY A 102 19.13 -0.21 0.32
CA GLY A 102 20.36 0.34 0.92
C GLY A 102 20.55 1.85 0.69
N MET A 103 19.57 2.53 0.12
CA MET A 103 19.55 3.99 -0.06
C MET A 103 18.54 4.62 0.90
N ASN A 104 18.66 5.95 1.09
CA ASN A 104 17.73 6.71 1.94
C ASN A 104 17.06 7.81 1.09
N PRO A 105 16.16 7.42 0.15
CA PRO A 105 15.55 8.36 -0.78
C PRO A 105 14.58 9.31 -0.06
N SER A 106 14.39 10.48 -0.65
CA SER A 106 13.29 11.40 -0.33
C SER A 106 12.01 10.99 -1.06
N MET A 107 10.87 11.56 -0.67
CA MET A 107 9.59 11.37 -1.36
C MET A 107 9.67 11.83 -2.82
N ASP A 108 10.35 12.94 -3.10
CA ASP A 108 10.52 13.49 -4.45
C ASP A 108 11.33 12.54 -5.35
N GLU A 109 12.38 11.91 -4.81
CA GLU A 109 13.19 10.93 -5.55
C GLU A 109 12.39 9.68 -5.88
N ILE A 110 11.54 9.21 -4.95
CA ILE A 110 10.61 8.09 -5.20
C ILE A 110 9.60 8.45 -6.30
N ALA A 111 9.00 9.65 -6.23
CA ALA A 111 8.04 10.11 -7.21
C ALA A 111 8.66 10.27 -8.61
N LEU A 112 9.87 10.83 -8.68
CA LEU A 112 10.62 10.98 -9.92
C LEU A 112 10.95 9.61 -10.54
N LYS A 113 11.44 8.68 -9.71
CA LYS A 113 11.79 7.32 -10.17
C LYS A 113 10.55 6.54 -10.64
N ALA A 114 9.42 6.72 -9.95
CA ALA A 114 8.15 6.12 -10.36
C ALA A 114 7.69 6.63 -11.74
N ASP A 115 7.92 7.92 -12.03
CA ASP A 115 7.63 8.51 -13.33
C ASP A 115 8.57 7.95 -14.43
N GLU A 116 9.87 7.87 -14.16
CA GLU A 116 10.87 7.27 -15.06
C GLU A 116 10.56 5.81 -15.41
N LEU A 117 10.12 5.03 -14.43
CA LEU A 117 9.78 3.61 -14.59
C LEU A 117 8.36 3.39 -15.18
N GLY A 118 7.58 4.45 -15.36
CA GLY A 118 6.19 4.35 -15.84
C GLY A 118 5.26 3.63 -14.87
N ILE A 119 5.57 3.63 -13.57
CA ILE A 119 4.78 3.00 -12.50
C ILE A 119 3.98 4.02 -11.68
N LYS A 120 3.90 5.25 -12.17
CA LYS A 120 3.00 6.27 -11.65
C LYS A 120 1.56 5.95 -12.06
N PRO A 121 0.56 6.14 -11.20
CA PRO A 121 -0.84 6.03 -11.61
C PRO A 121 -1.13 6.95 -12.79
N ALA A 122 -1.85 6.44 -13.79
CA ALA A 122 -2.29 7.26 -14.91
C ALA A 122 -3.13 8.44 -14.41
N ASP A 123 -2.89 9.63 -14.95
CA ASP A 123 -3.65 10.82 -14.58
C ASP A 123 -5.14 10.60 -14.92
N THR A 124 -6.05 11.08 -14.06
CA THR A 124 -7.49 10.82 -14.21
C THR A 124 -8.02 11.30 -15.57
N GLY A 125 -7.40 12.35 -16.14
CA GLY A 125 -7.73 12.87 -17.47
C GLY A 125 -7.30 11.92 -18.60
N ASP A 126 -6.11 11.39 -18.53
CA ASP A 126 -5.58 10.41 -19.48
C ASP A 126 -6.36 9.09 -19.39
N LEU A 127 -6.70 8.67 -18.17
CA LEU A 127 -7.48 7.47 -17.93
C LEU A 127 -8.89 7.57 -18.51
N LEU A 128 -9.56 8.73 -18.37
CA LEU A 128 -10.86 8.97 -18.95
C LEU A 128 -10.81 8.89 -20.48
N SER A 129 -9.81 9.52 -21.10
CA SER A 129 -9.60 9.47 -22.55
C SER A 129 -9.39 8.04 -23.07
N ILE A 130 -8.64 7.21 -22.35
CA ILE A 130 -8.42 5.80 -22.68
C ILE A 130 -9.74 5.02 -22.54
N VAL A 131 -10.48 5.24 -21.46
CA VAL A 131 -11.77 4.59 -21.21
C VAL A 131 -12.77 4.93 -22.30
N GLU A 132 -12.91 6.21 -22.65
CA GLU A 132 -13.80 6.67 -23.73
C GLU A 132 -13.42 6.02 -25.07
N LYS A 133 -12.14 6.03 -25.43
CA LYS A 133 -11.63 5.41 -26.66
C LYS A 133 -11.90 3.90 -26.72
N VAL A 134 -11.72 3.18 -25.60
CA VAL A 134 -12.01 1.74 -25.53
C VAL A 134 -13.52 1.47 -25.66
N VAL A 135 -14.37 2.27 -24.99
CA VAL A 135 -15.84 2.16 -25.09
C VAL A 135 -16.31 2.48 -26.48
N GLU A 136 -15.82 3.55 -27.11
CA GLU A 136 -16.14 3.93 -28.50
C GLU A 136 -15.74 2.85 -29.50
N SER A 137 -14.58 2.21 -29.33
CA SER A 137 -14.14 1.12 -30.20
C SER A 137 -15.02 -0.13 -30.11
N ARG A 138 -15.88 -0.23 -29.10
CA ARG A 138 -16.76 -1.37 -28.81
C ARG A 138 -18.19 -0.95 -28.49
N LEU A 139 -18.66 0.14 -29.09
CA LEU A 139 -20.01 0.69 -28.86
C LEU A 139 -21.12 -0.33 -29.08
N ASP A 140 -21.03 -1.14 -30.12
CA ASP A 140 -22.03 -2.19 -30.40
C ASP A 140 -22.13 -3.22 -29.27
N PHE A 141 -20.99 -3.63 -28.73
CA PHE A 141 -20.90 -4.54 -27.59
C PHE A 141 -21.46 -3.92 -26.31
N VAL A 142 -21.23 -2.61 -26.11
CA VAL A 142 -21.76 -1.85 -24.97
C VAL A 142 -23.28 -1.72 -25.08
N LYS A 143 -23.81 -1.40 -26.24
CA LYS A 143 -25.26 -1.31 -26.49
C LYS A 143 -25.98 -2.66 -26.32
N GLU A 144 -25.31 -3.76 -26.72
CA GLU A 144 -25.90 -5.10 -26.62
C GLU A 144 -25.90 -5.63 -25.17
N ARG A 145 -24.82 -5.38 -24.42
CA ARG A 145 -24.61 -5.96 -23.07
C ARG A 145 -24.78 -4.98 -21.92
N GLY A 146 -24.87 -3.68 -22.17
CA GLY A 146 -24.96 -2.67 -21.13
C GLY A 146 -23.89 -2.83 -20.06
N MET A 147 -24.28 -2.87 -18.79
CA MET A 147 -23.37 -3.06 -17.67
C MET A 147 -22.62 -4.42 -17.67
N GLY A 148 -23.09 -5.41 -18.43
CA GLY A 148 -22.38 -6.68 -18.61
C GLY A 148 -21.07 -6.57 -19.41
N ALA A 149 -20.88 -5.45 -20.13
CA ALA A 149 -19.64 -5.15 -20.85
C ALA A 149 -18.48 -4.72 -19.94
N LEU A 150 -18.77 -4.35 -18.68
CA LEU A 150 -17.79 -3.78 -17.73
C LEU A 150 -16.57 -4.70 -17.53
N GLY A 151 -16.77 -5.98 -17.29
CA GLY A 151 -15.68 -6.93 -17.05
C GLY A 151 -14.71 -7.06 -18.24
N PRO A 152 -15.20 -7.39 -19.45
CA PRO A 152 -14.36 -7.46 -20.65
C PRO A 152 -13.67 -6.13 -21.00
N LEU A 153 -14.35 -4.99 -20.87
CA LEU A 153 -13.75 -3.67 -21.14
C LEU A 153 -12.71 -3.27 -20.12
N MET A 154 -12.88 -3.66 -18.85
CA MET A 154 -11.90 -3.42 -17.81
C MET A 154 -10.55 -4.06 -18.15
N GLY A 155 -10.54 -5.30 -18.66
CA GLY A 155 -9.32 -5.96 -19.11
C GLY A 155 -8.61 -5.25 -20.26
N LEU A 156 -9.38 -4.66 -21.20
CA LEU A 156 -8.83 -3.88 -22.30
C LEU A 156 -8.23 -2.55 -21.83
N VAL A 157 -8.94 -1.82 -20.97
CA VAL A 157 -8.44 -0.55 -20.39
C VAL A 157 -7.16 -0.79 -19.59
N MET A 158 -7.14 -1.81 -18.73
CA MET A 158 -5.95 -2.16 -17.94
C MET A 158 -4.75 -2.51 -18.84
N LYS A 159 -4.99 -3.16 -19.97
CA LYS A 159 -3.93 -3.46 -20.95
C LYS A 159 -3.42 -2.20 -21.66
N GLU A 160 -4.30 -1.30 -22.06
CA GLU A 160 -3.93 -0.02 -22.69
C GLU A 160 -3.18 0.91 -21.72
N CYS A 161 -3.51 0.87 -20.43
CA CYS A 161 -2.83 1.62 -19.38
C CYS A 161 -1.50 0.97 -18.93
N GLY A 162 -1.09 -0.17 -19.50
CA GLY A 162 0.14 -0.87 -19.11
C GLY A 162 0.19 -1.31 -17.64
N GLY A 163 -0.98 -1.44 -16.97
CA GLY A 163 -1.05 -1.76 -15.54
C GLY A 163 -0.92 -0.53 -14.60
N ALA A 164 -0.72 0.67 -15.15
CA ALA A 164 -0.54 1.91 -14.38
C ALA A 164 -1.85 2.50 -13.80
N ALA A 165 -2.99 1.84 -13.98
CA ALA A 165 -4.29 2.34 -13.52
C ALA A 165 -4.82 1.57 -12.32
N ASP A 166 -5.41 2.29 -11.34
CA ASP A 166 -6.14 1.66 -10.23
C ASP A 166 -7.45 1.04 -10.76
N GLY A 167 -7.61 -0.28 -10.56
CA GLY A 167 -8.79 -1.01 -11.00
C GLY A 167 -10.12 -0.46 -10.46
N LYS A 168 -10.13 0.19 -9.29
CA LYS A 168 -11.33 0.86 -8.76
C LYS A 168 -11.68 2.12 -9.55
N GLN A 169 -10.68 2.93 -9.90
CA GLN A 169 -10.86 4.13 -10.71
C GLN A 169 -11.33 3.76 -12.12
N VAL A 170 -10.68 2.77 -12.75
CA VAL A 170 -11.10 2.23 -14.06
C VAL A 170 -12.55 1.75 -14.02
N SER A 171 -12.92 0.97 -13.00
CA SER A 171 -14.29 0.46 -12.85
C SER A 171 -15.32 1.57 -12.67
N ALA A 172 -14.99 2.63 -11.92
CA ALA A 172 -15.88 3.79 -11.73
C ALA A 172 -16.08 4.56 -13.04
N LEU A 173 -14.99 4.87 -13.74
CA LEU A 173 -15.04 5.60 -15.03
C LEU A 173 -15.75 4.78 -16.11
N LEU A 174 -15.47 3.48 -16.21
CA LEU A 174 -16.16 2.59 -17.16
C LEU A 174 -17.66 2.55 -16.92
N ARG A 175 -18.12 2.48 -15.66
CA ARG A 175 -19.55 2.53 -15.33
C ARG A 175 -20.20 3.82 -15.81
N GLU A 176 -19.54 4.94 -15.56
CA GLU A 176 -20.04 6.25 -15.96
C GLU A 176 -20.14 6.38 -17.48
N VAL A 177 -19.09 5.98 -18.21
CA VAL A 177 -19.07 6.05 -19.67
C VAL A 177 -20.05 5.05 -20.31
N ILE A 178 -20.14 3.81 -19.80
CA ILE A 178 -21.14 2.84 -20.28
C ILE A 178 -22.56 3.37 -20.08
N MET A 179 -22.87 4.00 -18.93
CA MET A 179 -24.20 4.57 -18.67
C MET A 179 -24.54 5.74 -19.59
N ARG A 180 -23.54 6.46 -20.13
CA ARG A 180 -23.76 7.53 -21.12
C ARG A 180 -24.11 7.00 -22.51
N HIS A 181 -23.72 5.75 -22.82
CA HIS A 181 -23.85 5.15 -24.15
C HIS A 181 -24.80 3.93 -24.21
N SER A 182 -25.41 3.57 -23.07
CA SER A 182 -26.35 2.43 -22.94
C SER A 182 -27.82 2.78 -23.22
#